data_dbb42952c52521f5544b28d74f15a41a
#
_entry.id   dbb42952c52521f5544b28d74f15a41a
#
_cell.length_a   1.000
_cell.length_b   1.000
_cell.length_c   1.000
_cell.angle_alpha   90.00
_cell.angle_beta   90.00
_cell.angle_gamma   90.00
#
_symmetry.space_group_name_H-M   'P 1'
#
loop_
_entity.id
_entity.type
_entity.pdbx_description
1 polymer ?
#
loop_
_entity_poly.entity_id
_entity_poly.type
_entity_poly.pdbx_seq_one_letter_code
_entity_poly.pdbx_strand_id
1 'polypeptide(L)'
;MLRVEGLSKRFGGFTAVDNVDFALEKGEILGLIGPNGSGKSTIFNMLSGTLKPNEGSIRLDGKEIAGTPPHAICVMGVGRTFQIPRPIRRLSILENAALAGFYGQAGAVTRAQAWRSAEEALEMVGLPTDAEAAIDTLGAAGLKKLELAKALATKPSLLLADESLGGLDHSEMDQAADMLKNIREELGVTII
;
A
#
# COMPACT_ATOMS: atom_id res chain seq x y z
N MET A 1 -16.49 1.48 -4.04
CA MET A 1 -15.28 1.58 -3.22
C MET A 1 -14.36 2.70 -3.71
N LEU A 2 -13.58 2.54 -4.76
CA LEU A 2 -12.76 3.59 -5.37
C LEU A 2 -13.33 4.00 -6.73
N ARG A 3 -13.38 5.30 -7.00
CA ARG A 3 -13.78 5.85 -8.29
C ARG A 3 -12.81 6.96 -8.71
N VAL A 4 -12.27 6.85 -9.90
CA VAL A 4 -11.34 7.79 -10.51
C VAL A 4 -11.96 8.26 -11.81
N GLU A 5 -12.07 9.59 -12.00
CA GLU A 5 -12.74 10.19 -13.16
C GLU A 5 -11.89 11.34 -13.71
N GLY A 6 -11.58 11.30 -15.01
CA GLY A 6 -10.86 12.33 -15.74
C GLY A 6 -9.46 12.63 -15.20
N LEU A 7 -8.81 11.65 -14.55
CA LEU A 7 -7.56 11.87 -13.82
C LEU A 7 -6.43 12.25 -14.77
N SER A 8 -5.85 13.44 -14.56
CA SER A 8 -4.74 13.93 -15.39
C SER A 8 -3.62 14.52 -14.55
N LYS A 9 -2.37 14.29 -15.00
CA LYS A 9 -1.16 14.83 -14.39
C LYS A 9 -0.15 15.28 -15.45
N ARG A 10 0.26 16.55 -15.34
CA ARG A 10 1.27 17.17 -16.21
C ARG A 10 2.46 17.62 -15.37
N PHE A 11 3.65 17.50 -15.93
CA PHE A 11 4.90 18.00 -15.37
C PHE A 11 5.56 18.91 -16.42
N GLY A 12 5.42 20.21 -16.25
CA GLY A 12 5.81 21.17 -17.29
C GLY A 12 5.06 20.89 -18.61
N GLY A 13 5.78 20.65 -19.69
CA GLY A 13 5.22 20.31 -21.00
C GLY A 13 4.91 18.83 -21.23
N PHE A 14 5.21 17.95 -20.25
CA PHE A 14 5.00 16.51 -20.38
C PHE A 14 3.72 16.06 -19.66
N THR A 15 2.83 15.36 -20.36
CA THR A 15 1.64 14.75 -19.78
C THR A 15 1.96 13.31 -19.39
N ALA A 16 1.99 13.03 -18.09
CA ALA A 16 2.30 11.71 -17.55
C ALA A 16 1.07 10.81 -17.39
N VAL A 17 -0.09 11.41 -17.14
CA VAL A 17 -1.41 10.74 -17.07
C VAL A 17 -2.40 11.66 -17.75
N ASP A 18 -3.21 11.14 -18.66
CA ASP A 18 -4.14 11.91 -19.46
C ASP A 18 -5.54 11.30 -19.44
N ASN A 19 -6.48 11.99 -18.83
CA ASN A 19 -7.92 11.67 -18.80
C ASN A 19 -8.23 10.20 -18.47
N VAL A 20 -7.70 9.69 -17.37
CA VAL A 20 -7.85 8.27 -16.99
C VAL A 20 -9.08 8.09 -16.09
N ASP A 21 -9.93 7.12 -16.46
CA ASP A 21 -11.11 6.71 -15.71
C ASP A 21 -11.02 5.24 -15.32
N PHE A 22 -11.33 4.92 -14.06
CA PHE A 22 -11.53 3.55 -13.60
C PHE A 22 -12.28 3.52 -12.27
N ALA A 23 -12.88 2.38 -11.97
CA ALA A 23 -13.55 2.16 -10.70
C ALA A 23 -13.22 0.75 -10.18
N LEU A 24 -13.22 0.60 -8.85
CA LEU A 24 -13.12 -0.69 -8.16
C LEU A 24 -14.25 -0.84 -7.17
N GLU A 25 -14.83 -2.02 -7.16
CA GLU A 25 -15.74 -2.44 -6.10
C GLU A 25 -14.94 -2.97 -4.89
N LYS A 26 -15.62 -3.11 -3.76
CA LYS A 26 -14.99 -3.62 -2.55
C LYS A 26 -14.56 -5.09 -2.72
N GLY A 27 -13.32 -5.39 -2.37
CA GLY A 27 -12.75 -6.72 -2.46
C GLY A 27 -12.30 -7.12 -3.88
N GLU A 28 -12.22 -6.18 -4.83
CA GLU A 28 -11.62 -6.44 -6.15
C GLU A 28 -10.10 -6.30 -6.12
N ILE A 29 -9.45 -6.99 -7.06
CA ILE A 29 -8.03 -6.80 -7.40
C ILE A 29 -7.96 -6.22 -8.81
N LEU A 30 -7.39 -5.04 -8.96
CA LEU A 30 -7.13 -4.40 -10.26
C LEU A 30 -5.64 -4.42 -10.57
N GLY A 31 -5.25 -5.08 -11.65
CA GLY A 31 -3.89 -5.03 -12.19
C GLY A 31 -3.66 -3.79 -13.07
N LEU A 32 -2.76 -2.91 -12.67
CA LEU A 32 -2.33 -1.77 -13.48
C LEU A 32 -1.08 -2.16 -14.28
N ILE A 33 -1.26 -2.46 -15.57
CA ILE A 33 -0.22 -3.00 -16.45
C ILE A 33 0.22 -1.96 -17.47
N GLY A 34 1.50 -1.94 -17.80
CA GLY A 34 2.07 -1.06 -18.83
C GLY A 34 3.59 -0.97 -18.74
N PRO A 35 4.26 -0.46 -19.79
CA PRO A 35 5.71 -0.30 -19.83
C PRO A 35 6.20 0.73 -18.80
N ASN A 36 7.52 0.79 -18.59
CA ASN A 36 8.12 1.85 -17.78
C ASN A 36 7.84 3.21 -18.42
N GLY A 37 7.49 4.20 -17.57
CA GLY A 37 7.12 5.54 -18.03
C GLY A 37 5.65 5.69 -18.48
N SER A 38 4.80 4.64 -18.42
CA SER A 38 3.37 4.75 -18.79
C SER A 38 2.48 5.43 -17.76
N GLY A 39 3.03 5.98 -16.68
CA GLY A 39 2.26 6.73 -15.69
C GLY A 39 1.77 5.93 -14.49
N LYS A 40 2.05 4.62 -14.37
CA LYS A 40 1.60 3.78 -13.23
C LYS A 40 1.95 4.38 -11.88
N SER A 41 3.23 4.63 -11.64
CA SER A 41 3.68 5.22 -10.35
C SER A 41 3.13 6.64 -10.14
N THR A 42 2.81 7.39 -11.21
CA THR A 42 2.15 8.69 -11.12
C THR A 42 0.72 8.52 -10.60
N ILE A 43 -0.03 7.53 -11.11
CA ILE A 43 -1.37 7.19 -10.62
C ILE A 43 -1.29 6.78 -9.14
N PHE A 44 -0.40 5.86 -8.76
CA PHE A 44 -0.20 5.47 -7.35
C PHE A 44 0.14 6.67 -6.44
N ASN A 45 0.97 7.59 -6.93
CA ASN A 45 1.31 8.80 -6.19
C ASN A 45 0.12 9.74 -6.02
N MET A 46 -0.80 9.82 -7.00
CA MET A 46 -2.03 10.61 -6.88
C MET A 46 -3.04 9.94 -5.94
N LEU A 47 -3.21 8.61 -6.04
CA LEU A 47 -4.09 7.84 -5.15
C LEU A 47 -3.64 7.90 -3.67
N SER A 48 -2.34 7.92 -3.43
CA SER A 48 -1.77 8.02 -2.07
C SER A 48 -1.56 9.45 -1.56
N GLY A 49 -1.94 10.48 -2.35
CA GLY A 49 -1.80 11.90 -1.99
C GLY A 49 -0.38 12.46 -2.03
N THR A 50 0.59 11.67 -2.49
CA THR A 50 1.98 12.13 -2.67
C THR A 50 2.07 13.17 -3.82
N LEU A 51 1.20 13.07 -4.80
CA LEU A 51 1.04 14.02 -5.89
C LEU A 51 -0.41 14.51 -5.96
N LYS A 52 -0.59 15.82 -6.16
CA LYS A 52 -1.88 16.37 -6.49
C LYS A 52 -2.13 16.26 -8.00
N PRO A 53 -3.29 15.74 -8.46
CA PRO A 53 -3.66 15.78 -9.87
C PRO A 53 -3.82 17.23 -10.38
N ASN A 54 -3.68 17.41 -11.68
CA ASN A 54 -4.00 18.68 -12.31
C ASN A 54 -5.51 18.79 -12.60
N GLU A 55 -6.12 17.67 -13.00
CA GLU A 55 -7.54 17.57 -13.35
C GLU A 55 -8.07 16.21 -12.90
N GLY A 56 -9.40 16.11 -12.82
CA GLY A 56 -10.10 14.89 -12.42
C GLY A 56 -10.39 14.79 -10.94
N SER A 57 -11.07 13.71 -10.56
CA SER A 57 -11.45 13.41 -9.19
C SER A 57 -11.03 11.99 -8.78
N ILE A 58 -10.77 11.82 -7.48
CA ILE A 58 -10.49 10.52 -6.85
C ILE A 58 -11.40 10.40 -5.64
N ARG A 59 -12.34 9.47 -5.68
CA ARG A 59 -13.27 9.24 -4.57
C ARG A 59 -13.08 7.88 -3.94
N LEU A 60 -12.86 7.88 -2.62
CA LEU A 60 -12.82 6.69 -1.79
C LEU A 60 -14.09 6.66 -0.92
N ASP A 61 -14.90 5.61 -1.08
CA ASP A 61 -16.21 5.47 -0.43
C ASP A 61 -17.08 6.76 -0.55
N GLY A 62 -17.09 7.35 -1.75
CA GLY A 62 -17.85 8.56 -2.07
C GLY A 62 -17.20 9.86 -1.60
N LYS A 63 -16.12 9.84 -0.83
CA LYS A 63 -15.40 11.03 -0.36
C LYS A 63 -14.29 11.40 -1.33
N GLU A 64 -14.22 12.66 -1.72
CA GLU A 64 -13.13 13.20 -2.55
C GLU A 64 -11.82 13.19 -1.76
N ILE A 65 -10.77 12.58 -2.34
CA ILE A 65 -9.44 12.50 -1.74
C ILE A 65 -8.33 13.15 -2.58
N ALA A 66 -8.64 13.64 -3.78
CA ALA A 66 -7.64 14.27 -4.64
C ALA A 66 -7.01 15.49 -3.96
N GLY A 67 -5.69 15.49 -3.84
CA GLY A 67 -4.93 16.56 -3.17
C GLY A 67 -4.99 16.53 -1.64
N THR A 68 -5.61 15.53 -1.04
CA THR A 68 -5.51 15.26 0.40
C THR A 68 -4.09 14.77 0.74
N PRO A 69 -3.49 15.20 1.85
CA PRO A 69 -2.12 14.79 2.20
C PRO A 69 -2.03 13.30 2.55
N PRO A 70 -0.86 12.64 2.31
CA PRO A 70 -0.70 11.19 2.45
C PRO A 70 -1.11 10.63 3.80
N HIS A 71 -0.76 11.30 4.91
CA HIS A 71 -1.11 10.83 6.25
C HIS A 71 -2.63 10.79 6.47
N ALA A 72 -3.36 11.75 5.92
CA ALA A 72 -4.82 11.77 6.04
C ALA A 72 -5.46 10.68 5.16
N ILE A 73 -4.93 10.44 3.95
CA ILE A 73 -5.36 9.34 3.07
C ILE A 73 -5.08 7.98 3.72
N CYS A 74 -3.95 7.81 4.39
CA CYS A 74 -3.63 6.61 5.15
C CYS A 74 -4.68 6.34 6.24
N VAL A 75 -5.00 7.34 7.05
CA VAL A 75 -6.05 7.26 8.10
C VAL A 75 -7.45 7.03 7.51
N MET A 76 -7.69 7.43 6.25
CA MET A 76 -8.93 7.11 5.53
C MET A 76 -9.00 5.66 5.04
N GLY A 77 -7.97 4.86 5.26
CA GLY A 77 -7.92 3.44 4.95
C GLY A 77 -7.20 3.08 3.65
N VAL A 78 -6.28 3.91 3.19
CA VAL A 78 -5.41 3.58 2.04
C VAL A 78 -4.02 3.18 2.54
N GLY A 79 -3.68 1.90 2.46
CA GLY A 79 -2.32 1.39 2.67
C GLY A 79 -1.54 1.41 1.37
N ARG A 80 -0.23 1.65 1.45
CA ARG A 80 0.64 1.60 0.26
C ARG A 80 1.96 0.91 0.60
N THR A 81 2.40 0.00 -0.29
CA THR A 81 3.77 -0.49 -0.31
C THR A 81 4.65 0.43 -1.15
N PHE A 82 5.95 0.45 -0.86
CA PHE A 82 6.92 1.21 -1.64
C PHE A 82 7.89 0.28 -2.36
N GLN A 83 8.21 0.61 -3.60
CA GLN A 83 9.15 -0.13 -4.44
C GLN A 83 10.50 -0.36 -3.76
N ILE A 84 11.02 0.66 -3.08
CA ILE A 84 12.26 0.59 -2.31
C ILE A 84 11.89 0.53 -0.82
N PRO A 85 12.12 -0.60 -0.12
CA PRO A 85 11.85 -0.72 1.30
C PRO A 85 12.63 0.30 2.12
N ARG A 86 11.94 0.92 3.09
CA ARG A 86 12.53 1.91 4.00
C ARG A 86 12.25 1.54 5.46
N PRO A 87 12.86 0.46 5.96
CA PRO A 87 12.69 0.09 7.37
C PRO A 87 13.45 1.07 8.27
N ILE A 88 12.93 1.27 9.47
CA ILE A 88 13.64 1.98 10.53
C ILE A 88 14.59 0.98 11.19
N ARG A 89 15.86 0.98 10.80
CA ARG A 89 16.86 -0.04 11.18
C ARG A 89 17.12 -0.17 12.69
N ARG A 90 16.79 0.86 13.48
CA ARG A 90 16.94 0.85 14.95
C ARG A 90 15.78 0.17 15.67
N LEU A 91 14.71 -0.14 14.95
CA LEU A 91 13.52 -0.83 15.45
C LEU A 91 13.55 -2.29 15.00
N SER A 92 12.93 -3.18 15.79
CA SER A 92 12.72 -4.58 15.40
C SER A 92 11.74 -4.67 14.22
N ILE A 93 11.59 -5.88 13.66
CA ILE A 93 10.60 -6.18 12.61
C ILE A 93 9.20 -5.84 13.11
N LEU A 94 8.85 -6.30 14.31
CA LEU A 94 7.56 -6.05 14.94
C LEU A 94 7.33 -4.56 15.21
N GLU A 95 8.31 -3.85 15.75
CA GLU A 95 8.20 -2.42 16.02
C GLU A 95 8.00 -1.57 14.75
N ASN A 96 8.63 -1.96 13.62
CA ASN A 96 8.40 -1.31 12.33
C ASN A 96 6.94 -1.41 11.88
N ALA A 97 6.34 -2.59 12.00
CA ALA A 97 4.94 -2.80 11.66
C ALA A 97 4.00 -2.12 12.68
N ALA A 98 4.32 -2.21 13.98
CA ALA A 98 3.52 -1.60 15.05
C ALA A 98 3.47 -0.06 14.93
N LEU A 99 4.59 0.57 14.54
CA LEU A 99 4.62 2.02 14.30
C LEU A 99 3.64 2.42 13.18
N ALA A 100 3.59 1.66 12.10
CA ALA A 100 2.64 1.89 11.01
C ALA A 100 1.20 1.71 11.50
N GLY A 101 0.91 0.65 12.26
CA GLY A 101 -0.39 0.40 12.87
C GLY A 101 -0.82 1.50 13.84
N PHE A 102 0.12 2.07 14.58
CA PHE A 102 -0.18 3.12 15.56
C PHE A 102 -0.59 4.45 14.93
N TYR A 103 0.09 4.86 13.85
CA TYR A 103 -0.16 6.15 13.20
C TYR A 103 -1.05 6.09 11.97
N GLY A 104 -1.23 4.90 11.37
CA GLY A 104 -1.95 4.75 10.11
C GLY A 104 -3.43 4.40 10.26
N GLN A 105 -3.89 3.98 11.43
CA GLN A 105 -5.29 3.65 11.67
C GLN A 105 -6.11 4.87 12.06
N ALA A 106 -7.42 4.81 11.77
CA ALA A 106 -8.36 5.86 12.18
C ALA A 106 -8.64 5.80 13.68
N GLY A 107 -8.79 6.96 14.30
CA GLY A 107 -9.16 7.11 15.72
C GLY A 107 -7.97 6.99 16.69
N ALA A 108 -8.28 6.84 17.97
CA ALA A 108 -7.28 6.68 19.02
C ALA A 108 -6.88 5.20 19.12
N VAL A 109 -5.70 4.87 18.64
CA VAL A 109 -5.13 3.52 18.69
C VAL A 109 -4.22 3.39 19.91
N THR A 110 -4.49 2.42 20.77
CA THR A 110 -3.60 2.11 21.88
C THR A 110 -2.35 1.35 21.40
N ARG A 111 -1.27 1.42 22.19
CA ARG A 111 -0.05 0.65 21.90
C ARG A 111 -0.35 -0.85 21.74
N ALA A 112 -1.16 -1.43 22.61
CA ALA A 112 -1.52 -2.84 22.54
C ALA A 112 -2.28 -3.21 21.27
N GLN A 113 -3.17 -2.33 20.79
CA GLN A 113 -3.87 -2.54 19.52
C GLN A 113 -2.91 -2.46 18.32
N ALA A 114 -1.99 -1.50 18.31
CA ALA A 114 -1.00 -1.37 17.25
C ALA A 114 -0.08 -2.59 17.16
N TRP A 115 0.36 -3.11 18.34
CA TRP A 115 1.17 -4.34 18.42
C TRP A 115 0.43 -5.54 17.86
N ARG A 116 -0.82 -5.76 18.26
CA ARG A 116 -1.66 -6.85 17.74
C ARG A 116 -1.85 -6.75 16.23
N SER A 117 -2.16 -5.55 15.71
CA SER A 117 -2.27 -5.36 14.27
C SER A 117 -0.98 -5.64 13.52
N ALA A 118 0.17 -5.38 14.14
CA ALA A 118 1.48 -5.68 13.59
C ALA A 118 1.77 -7.19 13.57
N GLU A 119 1.47 -7.90 14.66
CA GLU A 119 1.60 -9.35 14.76
C GLU A 119 0.75 -10.05 13.67
N GLU A 120 -0.54 -9.70 13.59
CA GLU A 120 -1.47 -10.21 12.57
C GLU A 120 -0.93 -9.97 11.14
N ALA A 121 -0.42 -8.77 10.87
CA ALA A 121 0.12 -8.42 9.56
C ALA A 121 1.43 -9.15 9.22
N LEU A 122 2.31 -9.34 10.20
CA LEU A 122 3.57 -10.08 10.03
C LEU A 122 3.33 -11.56 9.79
N GLU A 123 2.43 -12.18 10.55
CA GLU A 123 2.03 -13.58 10.37
C GLU A 123 1.47 -13.81 8.95
N MET A 124 0.63 -12.91 8.46
CA MET A 124 0.04 -12.99 7.13
C MET A 124 1.07 -12.99 5.99
N VAL A 125 2.17 -12.27 6.16
CA VAL A 125 3.26 -12.24 5.16
C VAL A 125 4.36 -13.26 5.45
N GLY A 126 4.25 -14.07 6.53
CA GLY A 126 5.22 -15.07 6.93
C GLY A 126 6.53 -14.46 7.42
N LEU A 127 6.46 -13.40 8.22
CA LEU A 127 7.60 -12.81 8.92
C LEU A 127 7.52 -13.10 10.42
N PRO A 128 8.68 -13.10 11.13
CA PRO A 128 8.72 -13.33 12.57
C PRO A 128 8.00 -12.19 13.33
N THR A 129 7.30 -12.57 14.39
CA THR A 129 6.62 -11.66 15.33
C THR A 129 7.41 -11.45 16.63
N ASP A 130 8.59 -12.04 16.73
CA ASP A 130 9.47 -11.86 17.87
C ASP A 130 9.86 -10.39 18.04
N ALA A 131 9.69 -9.87 19.25
CA ALA A 131 9.99 -8.48 19.59
C ALA A 131 11.47 -8.11 19.38
N GLU A 132 12.38 -9.08 19.42
CA GLU A 132 13.82 -8.87 19.26
C GLU A 132 14.33 -9.17 17.83
N ALA A 133 13.46 -9.65 16.94
CA ALA A 133 13.85 -9.97 15.57
C ALA A 133 14.36 -8.73 14.82
N ALA A 134 15.65 -8.73 14.49
CA ALA A 134 16.31 -7.57 13.89
C ALA A 134 16.05 -7.47 12.38
N ILE A 135 15.95 -6.25 11.87
CA ILE A 135 15.78 -5.97 10.43
C ILE A 135 16.92 -6.55 9.59
N ASP A 136 18.14 -6.53 10.10
CA ASP A 136 19.34 -6.98 9.37
C ASP A 136 19.35 -8.50 9.09
N THR A 137 18.44 -9.26 9.69
CA THR A 137 18.22 -10.69 9.37
C THR A 137 17.39 -10.88 8.10
N LEU A 138 16.72 -9.82 7.59
CA LEU A 138 15.88 -9.86 6.41
C LEU A 138 16.71 -9.65 5.13
N GLY A 139 16.63 -10.59 4.20
CA GLY A 139 17.06 -10.39 2.83
C GLY A 139 16.10 -9.48 2.05
N ALA A 140 16.37 -9.25 0.75
CA ALA A 140 15.56 -8.37 -0.09
C ALA A 140 14.07 -8.74 -0.13
N ALA A 141 13.75 -10.03 -0.24
CA ALA A 141 12.38 -10.53 -0.21
C ALA A 141 11.71 -10.28 1.15
N GLY A 142 12.42 -10.50 2.26
CA GLY A 142 11.92 -10.22 3.61
C GLY A 142 11.63 -8.72 3.81
N LEU A 143 12.46 -7.83 3.29
CA LEU A 143 12.23 -6.39 3.36
C LEU A 143 10.98 -5.97 2.57
N LYS A 144 10.70 -6.57 1.40
CA LYS A 144 9.46 -6.35 0.65
C LYS A 144 8.23 -6.83 1.44
N LYS A 145 8.32 -8.03 2.06
CA LYS A 145 7.28 -8.54 2.94
C LYS A 145 7.01 -7.62 4.13
N LEU A 146 8.06 -7.02 4.71
CA LEU A 146 7.92 -6.05 5.79
C LEU A 146 7.20 -4.77 5.33
N GLU A 147 7.48 -4.26 4.12
CA GLU A 147 6.71 -3.11 3.58
C GLU A 147 5.22 -3.46 3.41
N LEU A 148 4.92 -4.68 2.98
CA LEU A 148 3.54 -5.15 2.90
C LEU A 148 2.90 -5.27 4.28
N ALA A 149 3.59 -5.88 5.26
CA ALA A 149 3.11 -5.97 6.64
C ALA A 149 2.86 -4.59 7.26
N LYS A 150 3.74 -3.61 7.04
CA LYS A 150 3.54 -2.22 7.47
C LYS A 150 2.26 -1.61 6.88
N ALA A 151 2.01 -1.83 5.58
CA ALA A 151 0.79 -1.35 4.95
C ALA A 151 -0.45 -2.05 5.52
N LEU A 152 -0.41 -3.36 5.76
CA LEU A 152 -1.52 -4.14 6.34
C LEU A 152 -1.79 -3.78 7.80
N ALA A 153 -0.75 -3.50 8.60
CA ALA A 153 -0.89 -3.10 10.00
C ALA A 153 -1.72 -1.81 10.17
N THR A 154 -1.83 -0.97 9.12
CA THR A 154 -2.74 0.19 9.13
C THR A 154 -4.22 -0.19 8.98
N LYS A 155 -4.55 -1.48 8.80
CA LYS A 155 -5.90 -2.01 8.53
C LYS A 155 -6.58 -1.30 7.34
N PRO A 156 -5.97 -1.33 6.15
CA PRO A 156 -6.48 -0.59 5.01
C PRO A 156 -7.74 -1.24 4.43
N SER A 157 -8.63 -0.42 3.87
CA SER A 157 -9.71 -0.88 2.99
C SER A 157 -9.28 -0.96 1.52
N LEU A 158 -8.26 -0.16 1.14
CA LEU A 158 -7.61 -0.15 -0.16
C LEU A 158 -6.09 -0.29 0.01
N LEU A 159 -5.51 -1.32 -0.60
CA LEU A 159 -4.07 -1.56 -0.64
C LEU A 159 -3.52 -1.18 -2.03
N LEU A 160 -2.57 -0.27 -2.06
CA LEU A 160 -1.79 0.09 -3.24
C LEU A 160 -0.48 -0.71 -3.22
N ALA A 161 -0.43 -1.82 -3.98
CA ALA A 161 0.69 -2.76 -4.03
C ALA A 161 1.64 -2.41 -5.18
N ASP A 162 2.42 -1.33 -5.02
CA ASP A 162 3.31 -0.77 -6.06
C ASP A 162 4.54 -1.65 -6.25
N GLU A 163 4.69 -2.26 -7.44
CA GLU A 163 5.80 -3.13 -7.84
C GLU A 163 6.21 -4.21 -6.81
N SER A 164 5.26 -4.66 -5.98
CA SER A 164 5.50 -5.71 -4.99
C SER A 164 6.03 -7.01 -5.63
N LEU A 165 5.75 -7.19 -6.93
CA LEU A 165 6.15 -8.34 -7.74
C LEU A 165 7.37 -8.05 -8.64
N GLY A 166 7.89 -6.83 -8.64
CA GLY A 166 9.02 -6.45 -9.51
C GLY A 166 10.34 -7.11 -9.09
N GLY A 167 11.08 -7.67 -10.06
CA GLY A 167 12.39 -8.30 -9.84
C GLY A 167 12.35 -9.64 -9.11
N LEU A 168 11.20 -10.30 -9.08
CA LEU A 168 11.00 -11.66 -8.59
C LEU A 168 11.14 -12.66 -9.76
N ASP A 169 11.55 -13.87 -9.46
CA ASP A 169 11.45 -14.99 -10.41
C ASP A 169 9.99 -15.48 -10.54
N HIS A 170 9.72 -16.39 -11.48
CA HIS A 170 8.35 -16.90 -11.70
C HIS A 170 7.73 -17.53 -10.45
N SER A 171 8.51 -18.27 -9.66
CA SER A 171 8.02 -18.92 -8.43
C SER A 171 7.72 -17.89 -7.35
N GLU A 172 8.56 -16.87 -7.21
CA GLU A 172 8.35 -15.77 -6.27
C GLU A 172 7.14 -14.90 -6.67
N MET A 173 6.92 -14.70 -7.98
CA MET A 173 5.73 -14.00 -8.50
C MET A 173 4.44 -14.75 -8.17
N ASP A 174 4.41 -16.07 -8.37
CA ASP A 174 3.25 -16.91 -8.04
C ASP A 174 2.95 -16.86 -6.53
N GLN A 175 3.98 -17.00 -5.69
CA GLN A 175 3.84 -16.90 -4.23
C GLN A 175 3.32 -15.53 -3.79
N ALA A 176 3.80 -14.45 -4.40
CA ALA A 176 3.35 -13.12 -4.06
C ALA A 176 1.92 -12.84 -4.56
N ALA A 177 1.54 -13.40 -5.73
CA ALA A 177 0.17 -13.32 -6.22
C ALA A 177 -0.81 -14.09 -5.31
N ASP A 178 -0.42 -15.29 -4.86
CA ASP A 178 -1.23 -16.08 -3.92
C ASP A 178 -1.33 -15.39 -2.56
N MET A 179 -0.25 -14.76 -2.09
CA MET A 179 -0.28 -13.95 -0.86
C MET A 179 -1.28 -12.79 -0.98
N LEU A 180 -1.29 -12.03 -2.10
CA LEU A 180 -2.25 -10.96 -2.30
C LEU A 180 -3.69 -11.46 -2.39
N LYS A 181 -3.93 -12.62 -2.99
CA LYS A 181 -5.25 -13.27 -3.01
C LYS A 181 -5.70 -13.63 -1.58
N ASN A 182 -4.84 -14.25 -0.79
CA ASN A 182 -5.13 -14.61 0.60
C ASN A 182 -5.45 -13.37 1.44
N ILE A 183 -4.64 -12.30 1.32
CA ILE A 183 -4.88 -11.01 1.99
C ILE A 183 -6.27 -10.47 1.62
N ARG A 184 -6.63 -10.50 0.32
CA ARG A 184 -7.95 -10.08 -0.13
C ARG A 184 -9.07 -10.94 0.48
N GLU A 185 -8.91 -12.26 0.53
CA GLU A 185 -9.93 -13.21 1.01
C GLU A 185 -10.11 -13.12 2.52
N GLU A 186 -9.02 -13.03 3.28
CA GLU A 186 -9.07 -12.98 4.75
C GLU A 186 -9.46 -11.61 5.30
N LEU A 187 -8.99 -10.52 4.69
CA LEU A 187 -9.22 -9.16 5.19
C LEU A 187 -10.31 -8.40 4.44
N GLY A 188 -10.79 -8.90 3.29
CA GLY A 188 -11.74 -8.19 2.44
C GLY A 188 -11.17 -6.89 1.83
N VAL A 189 -9.86 -6.78 1.73
CA VAL A 189 -9.14 -5.59 1.22
C VAL A 189 -9.27 -5.52 -0.29
N THR A 190 -9.52 -4.30 -0.81
CA THR A 190 -9.45 -4.00 -2.24
C THR A 190 -7.99 -3.72 -2.61
N ILE A 191 -7.48 -4.21 -3.75
CA ILE A 191 -6.06 -4.14 -4.11
C ILE A 191 -5.88 -3.54 -5.51
N ILE A 192 -4.91 -2.65 -5.67
CA ILE A 192 -4.38 -2.20 -6.96
C ILE A 192 -2.91 -2.54 -7.04
#